data_54499b68e6c6622f7dec4c37dc206b02
#
_entry.id   54499b68e6c6622f7dec4c37dc206b02
#
_cell.length_a   1.000
_cell.length_b   1.000
_cell.length_c   1.000
_cell.angle_alpha   90.00
_cell.angle_beta   90.00
_cell.angle_gamma   90.00
#
_symmetry.space_group_name_H-M   'P 1'
#
loop_
_entity.id
_entity.type
_entity.pdbx_description
1 polymer ?
#
loop_
_entity_poly.entity_id
_entity_poly.type
_entity_poly.pdbx_seq_one_letter_code
_entity_poly.pdbx_strand_id
1 'polypeptide(L)'
;TNYRSGKKIISEADRVIKSNTNRFQKDFIGFKPENGAVEYIVTEEKKDEILKIYSRIKKLLNDGENPADIAVLFRTNRQAEKMATILFRNQIPFQSNEKIQSKYEHWMFQDLQAYYRLANKHLDNKSSDARRDLSRVLNHPNRYLFGYDYIVHGLNRRAMKATVYAKEKEPWKLNAAEGNIDLFFMLLKNLRGKKPSDFLRSLYSIGKYKKYLEDYADFRNME
;
A
#
# COMPACT_ATOMS: atom_id res chain seq x y z
N THR A 1 14.60 34.10 -18.62
CA THR A 1 15.22 33.23 -19.64
C THR A 1 15.39 31.84 -19.05
N ASN A 2 15.05 30.78 -19.83
CA ASN A 2 15.24 29.39 -19.45
C ASN A 2 16.47 28.85 -20.22
N TYR A 3 17.48 28.43 -19.49
CA TYR A 3 18.76 27.93 -20.02
C TYR A 3 18.80 26.39 -20.10
N ARG A 4 17.78 25.69 -19.54
CA ARG A 4 17.76 24.23 -19.43
C ARG A 4 17.12 23.53 -20.62
N SER A 5 15.95 24.04 -21.03
CA SER A 5 15.06 23.32 -21.95
C SER A 5 15.03 23.95 -23.35
N GLY A 6 14.81 23.13 -24.38
CA GLY A 6 14.60 23.58 -25.73
C GLY A 6 13.28 24.35 -25.90
N LYS A 7 13.18 25.16 -26.94
CA LYS A 7 12.04 26.10 -27.16
C LYS A 7 10.69 25.37 -27.20
N LYS A 8 10.61 24.23 -27.87
CA LYS A 8 9.36 23.45 -27.99
C LYS A 8 8.88 22.89 -26.66
N ILE A 9 9.81 22.43 -25.81
CA ILE A 9 9.49 21.93 -24.46
C ILE A 9 8.93 23.08 -23.60
N ILE A 10 9.55 24.27 -23.68
CA ILE A 10 9.09 25.46 -22.95
C ILE A 10 7.70 25.86 -23.43
N SER A 11 7.46 25.89 -24.72
CA SER A 11 6.17 26.24 -25.31
C SER A 11 5.03 25.30 -24.87
N GLU A 12 5.29 23.98 -24.86
CA GLU A 12 4.29 23.00 -24.42
C GLU A 12 4.04 23.09 -22.89
N ALA A 13 5.09 23.30 -22.10
CA ALA A 13 4.94 23.52 -20.65
C ALA A 13 4.14 24.80 -20.35
N ASP A 14 4.40 25.89 -21.07
CA ASP A 14 3.65 27.15 -20.94
C ASP A 14 2.18 26.99 -21.35
N ARG A 15 1.90 26.21 -22.38
CA ARG A 15 0.53 25.87 -22.78
C ARG A 15 -0.25 25.16 -21.67
N VAL A 16 0.37 24.19 -20.99
CA VAL A 16 -0.25 23.49 -19.87
C VAL A 16 -0.49 24.43 -18.71
N ILE A 17 0.50 25.24 -18.34
CA ILE A 17 0.38 26.13 -17.18
C ILE A 17 -0.60 27.28 -17.43
N LYS A 18 -0.80 27.70 -18.69
CA LYS A 18 -1.77 28.76 -19.06
C LYS A 18 -3.21 28.37 -18.77
N SER A 19 -3.52 27.09 -18.65
CA SER A 19 -4.86 26.62 -18.24
C SER A 19 -5.17 26.99 -16.76
N ASN A 20 -4.18 27.27 -15.97
CA ASN A 20 -4.35 27.73 -14.58
C ASN A 20 -4.56 29.26 -14.54
N THR A 21 -5.76 29.69 -14.16
CA THR A 21 -6.14 31.12 -14.09
C THR A 21 -5.53 31.84 -12.89
N ASN A 22 -5.20 31.13 -11.81
CA ASN A 22 -4.63 31.71 -10.60
C ASN A 22 -3.11 31.58 -10.61
N ARG A 23 -2.43 32.35 -11.46
CA ARG A 23 -0.97 32.34 -11.60
C ARG A 23 -0.40 33.73 -11.89
N PHE A 24 0.88 33.94 -11.58
CA PHE A 24 1.63 35.08 -12.09
C PHE A 24 1.92 34.90 -13.59
N GLN A 25 1.60 35.89 -14.38
CA GLN A 25 1.96 35.89 -15.80
C GLN A 25 3.46 36.11 -15.96
N LYS A 26 4.14 35.16 -16.58
CA LYS A 26 5.57 35.25 -16.94
C LYS A 26 5.76 34.68 -18.33
N ASP A 27 6.49 35.39 -19.14
CA ASP A 27 6.94 34.91 -20.45
C ASP A 27 8.26 34.17 -20.31
N PHE A 28 8.29 32.95 -20.81
CA PHE A 28 9.48 32.11 -20.80
C PHE A 28 10.20 32.17 -22.13
N ILE A 29 11.42 32.69 -22.14
CA ILE A 29 12.27 32.76 -23.33
C ILE A 29 13.31 31.64 -23.21
N GLY A 30 13.34 30.73 -24.21
CA GLY A 30 14.34 29.66 -24.29
C GLY A 30 15.67 30.18 -24.83
N PHE A 31 16.75 29.81 -24.14
CA PHE A 31 18.11 30.14 -24.57
C PHE A 31 18.73 29.09 -25.52
N LYS A 32 18.40 27.81 -25.28
CA LYS A 32 18.98 26.72 -26.09
C LYS A 32 18.52 26.79 -27.54
N PRO A 33 19.47 26.62 -28.50
CA PRO A 33 19.13 26.62 -29.94
C PRO A 33 18.30 25.40 -30.34
N GLU A 34 18.48 24.26 -29.64
CA GLU A 34 17.76 23.01 -29.93
C GLU A 34 16.27 23.16 -29.57
N ASN A 35 15.41 22.73 -30.47
CA ASN A 35 13.97 22.84 -30.24
C ASN A 35 13.44 21.84 -29.20
N GLY A 36 14.08 20.69 -29.06
CA GLY A 36 13.54 19.54 -28.31
C GLY A 36 12.35 18.90 -29.03
N ALA A 37 11.83 17.81 -28.49
CA ALA A 37 10.64 17.14 -28.99
C ALA A 37 9.67 16.84 -27.83
N VAL A 38 8.38 16.93 -28.11
CA VAL A 38 7.30 16.50 -27.23
C VAL A 38 6.41 15.55 -27.99
N GLU A 39 6.22 14.36 -27.45
CA GLU A 39 5.40 13.30 -28.04
C GLU A 39 4.27 12.93 -27.07
N TYR A 40 3.06 12.81 -27.57
CA TYR A 40 1.91 12.37 -26.80
C TYR A 40 1.59 10.93 -27.20
N ILE A 41 1.58 10.04 -26.21
CA ILE A 41 1.24 8.62 -26.39
C ILE A 41 -0.06 8.35 -25.65
N VAL A 42 -1.11 8.03 -26.39
CA VAL A 42 -2.41 7.63 -25.84
C VAL A 42 -2.52 6.11 -25.85
N THR A 43 -3.03 5.55 -24.78
CA THR A 43 -3.29 4.11 -24.64
C THR A 43 -4.71 3.87 -24.15
N GLU A 44 -5.32 2.79 -24.60
CA GLU A 44 -6.66 2.41 -24.14
C GLU A 44 -6.62 1.78 -22.75
N GLU A 45 -5.60 0.95 -22.48
CA GLU A 45 -5.42 0.28 -21.19
C GLU A 45 -4.20 0.78 -20.42
N LYS A 46 -4.34 0.85 -19.08
CA LYS A 46 -3.23 1.20 -18.17
C LYS A 46 -2.02 0.25 -18.25
N LYS A 47 -2.22 -0.97 -18.76
CA LYS A 47 -1.11 -1.93 -18.96
C LYS A 47 -0.24 -1.51 -20.13
N ASP A 48 -0.86 -1.05 -21.20
CA ASP A 48 -0.19 -0.66 -22.44
C ASP A 48 0.65 0.60 -22.25
N GLU A 49 0.22 1.52 -21.40
CA GLU A 49 0.99 2.70 -21.02
C GLU A 49 2.39 2.31 -20.55
N ILE A 50 2.48 1.40 -19.58
CA ILE A 50 3.77 0.97 -19.00
C ILE A 50 4.61 0.22 -20.02
N LEU A 51 3.99 -0.63 -20.86
CA LEU A 51 4.70 -1.37 -21.89
C LEU A 51 5.24 -0.44 -22.99
N LYS A 52 4.49 0.59 -23.38
CA LYS A 52 4.96 1.61 -24.34
C LYS A 52 6.11 2.43 -23.78
N ILE A 53 6.04 2.86 -22.51
CA ILE A 53 7.15 3.55 -21.85
C ILE A 53 8.39 2.64 -21.80
N TYR A 54 8.23 1.39 -21.39
CA TYR A 54 9.33 0.42 -21.38
C TYR A 54 9.95 0.23 -22.77
N SER A 55 9.13 0.05 -23.79
CA SER A 55 9.61 -0.09 -25.18
C SER A 55 10.39 1.15 -25.65
N ARG A 56 9.95 2.34 -25.24
CA ARG A 56 10.66 3.58 -25.55
C ARG A 56 12.00 3.65 -24.85
N ILE A 57 12.07 3.30 -23.54
CA ILE A 57 13.33 3.22 -22.80
C ILE A 57 14.28 2.25 -23.48
N LYS A 58 13.80 1.05 -23.81
CA LYS A 58 14.62 0.02 -24.47
C LYS A 58 15.17 0.52 -25.81
N LYS A 59 14.36 1.23 -26.59
CA LYS A 59 14.81 1.84 -27.83
C LYS A 59 15.91 2.86 -27.60
N LEU A 60 15.75 3.80 -26.67
CA LEU A 60 16.75 4.81 -26.35
C LEU A 60 18.08 4.17 -25.92
N LEU A 61 18.03 3.13 -25.07
CA LEU A 61 19.22 2.41 -24.65
C LEU A 61 19.93 1.69 -25.82
N ASN A 62 19.15 1.11 -26.76
CA ASN A 62 19.71 0.48 -27.95
C ASN A 62 20.31 1.51 -28.92
N ASP A 63 19.76 2.73 -28.95
CA ASP A 63 20.28 3.85 -29.74
C ASP A 63 21.53 4.49 -29.08
N GLY A 64 21.98 3.98 -27.92
CA GLY A 64 23.21 4.40 -27.23
C GLY A 64 23.01 5.52 -26.22
N GLU A 65 21.77 5.90 -25.89
CA GLU A 65 21.51 6.90 -24.85
C GLU A 65 21.92 6.42 -23.46
N ASN A 66 22.47 7.32 -22.66
CA ASN A 66 22.90 7.01 -21.31
C ASN A 66 21.66 6.83 -20.40
N PRO A 67 21.52 5.70 -19.66
CA PRO A 67 20.41 5.51 -18.73
C PRO A 67 20.24 6.65 -17.70
N ALA A 68 21.34 7.31 -17.31
CA ALA A 68 21.30 8.43 -16.38
C ALA A 68 20.60 9.68 -16.93
N ASP A 69 20.46 9.78 -18.24
CA ASP A 69 19.78 10.90 -18.91
C ASP A 69 18.29 10.62 -19.16
N ILE A 70 17.81 9.43 -18.79
CA ILE A 70 16.41 9.03 -18.94
C ILE A 70 15.69 9.16 -17.60
N ALA A 71 14.64 9.98 -17.53
CA ALA A 71 13.81 10.12 -16.36
C ALA A 71 12.35 9.75 -16.66
N VAL A 72 11.73 9.00 -15.74
CA VAL A 72 10.30 8.67 -15.80
C VAL A 72 9.62 9.26 -14.57
N LEU A 73 8.61 10.10 -14.79
CA LEU A 73 7.87 10.76 -13.73
C LEU A 73 6.48 10.15 -13.59
N PHE A 74 6.07 9.88 -12.36
CA PHE A 74 4.76 9.32 -12.04
C PHE A 74 4.02 10.23 -11.08
N ARG A 75 2.69 10.22 -11.18
CA ARG A 75 1.84 10.91 -10.21
C ARG A 75 1.74 10.15 -8.87
N THR A 76 1.85 8.84 -8.90
CA THR A 76 1.71 7.97 -7.71
C THR A 76 2.79 6.91 -7.65
N ASN A 77 3.21 6.55 -6.43
CA ASN A 77 4.20 5.50 -6.18
C ASN A 77 3.76 4.12 -6.71
N ARG A 78 2.45 3.88 -6.80
CA ARG A 78 1.90 2.64 -7.36
C ARG A 78 2.21 2.46 -8.86
N GLN A 79 2.26 3.55 -9.61
CA GLN A 79 2.68 3.50 -11.03
C GLN A 79 4.17 3.23 -11.14
N ALA A 80 4.98 3.86 -10.28
CA ALA A 80 6.42 3.64 -10.21
C ALA A 80 6.78 2.18 -9.86
N GLU A 81 6.05 1.53 -8.94
CA GLU A 81 6.26 0.12 -8.56
C GLU A 81 6.15 -0.83 -9.76
N LYS A 82 5.15 -0.61 -10.62
CA LYS A 82 4.96 -1.44 -11.81
C LYS A 82 6.12 -1.28 -12.81
N MET A 83 6.56 -0.04 -13.04
CA MET A 83 7.71 0.24 -13.92
C MET A 83 8.99 -0.35 -13.35
N ALA A 84 9.27 -0.14 -12.06
CA ALA A 84 10.42 -0.72 -11.39
C ALA A 84 10.46 -2.26 -11.51
N THR A 85 9.30 -2.92 -11.40
CA THR A 85 9.21 -4.38 -11.57
C THR A 85 9.61 -4.82 -12.99
N ILE A 86 9.19 -4.08 -14.01
CA ILE A 86 9.54 -4.39 -15.42
C ILE A 86 11.03 -4.13 -15.66
N LEU A 87 11.57 -3.00 -15.21
CA LEU A 87 12.97 -2.67 -15.37
C LEU A 87 13.87 -3.69 -14.68
N PHE A 88 13.53 -4.07 -13.43
CA PHE A 88 14.26 -5.09 -12.68
C PHE A 88 14.27 -6.45 -13.38
N ARG A 89 13.10 -6.92 -13.86
CA ARG A 89 12.99 -8.21 -14.58
C ARG A 89 13.81 -8.24 -15.88
N ASN A 90 14.00 -7.09 -16.50
CA ASN A 90 14.75 -6.95 -17.74
C ASN A 90 16.19 -6.46 -17.51
N GLN A 91 16.66 -6.47 -16.26
CA GLN A 91 18.05 -6.10 -15.88
C GLN A 91 18.46 -4.70 -16.33
N ILE A 92 17.50 -3.77 -16.44
CA ILE A 92 17.77 -2.35 -16.72
C ILE A 92 18.02 -1.65 -15.39
N PRO A 93 19.20 -1.06 -15.16
CA PRO A 93 19.51 -0.34 -13.94
C PRO A 93 18.64 0.92 -13.83
N PHE A 94 18.12 1.18 -12.64
CA PHE A 94 17.35 2.39 -12.36
C PHE A 94 17.59 2.87 -10.94
N GLN A 95 17.31 4.15 -10.71
CA GLN A 95 17.31 4.79 -9.41
C GLN A 95 15.93 5.38 -9.13
N SER A 96 15.47 5.33 -7.88
CA SER A 96 14.23 5.99 -7.45
C SER A 96 14.55 6.97 -6.33
N ASN A 97 14.05 8.20 -6.42
CA ASN A 97 14.21 9.21 -5.38
C ASN A 97 13.38 8.89 -4.13
N GLU A 98 12.30 8.12 -4.29
CA GLU A 98 11.47 7.67 -3.18
C GLU A 98 11.58 6.15 -3.02
N LYS A 99 11.41 5.70 -1.79
CA LYS A 99 11.34 4.25 -1.50
C LYS A 99 10.09 3.67 -2.19
N ILE A 100 10.31 2.85 -3.20
CA ILE A 100 9.24 2.08 -3.83
C ILE A 100 8.80 1.02 -2.82
N GLN A 101 7.64 1.23 -2.21
CA GLN A 101 7.10 0.29 -1.23
C GLN A 101 6.66 -0.99 -1.92
N SER A 102 7.15 -2.12 -1.44
CA SER A 102 6.65 -3.41 -1.88
C SER A 102 5.20 -3.59 -1.44
N LYS A 103 4.37 -4.20 -2.31
CA LYS A 103 3.00 -4.61 -1.93
C LYS A 103 2.96 -5.49 -0.66
N TYR A 104 4.06 -6.17 -0.35
CA TYR A 104 4.21 -6.99 0.87
C TYR A 104 4.45 -6.15 2.13
N GLU A 105 4.85 -4.89 1.98
CA GLU A 105 4.95 -3.91 3.08
C GLU A 105 3.61 -3.20 3.35
N HIS A 106 2.63 -3.37 2.48
CA HIS A 106 1.31 -2.77 2.65
C HIS A 106 0.61 -3.33 3.90
N TRP A 107 -0.05 -2.47 4.67
CA TRP A 107 -0.63 -2.83 5.95
C TRP A 107 -1.61 -4.02 5.89
N MET A 108 -2.42 -4.12 4.82
CA MET A 108 -3.32 -5.27 4.61
C MET A 108 -2.56 -6.58 4.53
N PHE A 109 -1.43 -6.60 3.81
CA PHE A 109 -0.63 -7.82 3.69
C PHE A 109 0.03 -8.18 5.02
N GLN A 110 0.48 -7.19 5.76
CA GLN A 110 1.03 -7.40 7.10
C GLN A 110 -0.03 -7.93 8.07
N ASP A 111 -1.29 -7.48 7.97
CA ASP A 111 -2.39 -8.05 8.76
C ASP A 111 -2.62 -9.53 8.41
N LEU A 112 -2.65 -9.88 7.11
CA LEU A 112 -2.76 -11.27 6.67
C LEU A 112 -1.64 -12.15 7.23
N GLN A 113 -0.40 -11.64 7.21
CA GLN A 113 0.75 -12.35 7.78
C GLN A 113 0.63 -12.51 9.31
N ALA A 114 0.15 -11.47 10.00
CA ALA A 114 -0.05 -11.51 11.45
C ALA A 114 -1.12 -12.55 11.82
N TYR A 115 -2.26 -12.57 11.13
CA TYR A 115 -3.27 -13.63 11.31
C TYR A 115 -2.71 -15.02 11.06
N TYR A 116 -1.92 -15.19 9.98
CA TYR A 116 -1.31 -16.47 9.65
C TYR A 116 -0.34 -16.92 10.75
N ARG A 117 0.52 -16.04 11.24
CA ARG A 117 1.47 -16.39 12.32
C ARG A 117 0.77 -16.70 13.63
N LEU A 118 -0.24 -15.89 14.02
CA LEU A 118 -1.04 -16.17 15.21
C LEU A 118 -1.75 -17.52 15.14
N ALA A 119 -2.30 -17.88 13.98
CA ALA A 119 -2.99 -19.15 13.80
C ALA A 119 -2.06 -20.37 13.77
N ASN A 120 -0.84 -20.24 13.22
CA ASN A 120 0.00 -21.39 12.89
C ASN A 120 1.34 -21.50 13.65
N LYS A 121 1.93 -20.38 14.09
CA LYS A 121 3.29 -20.35 14.64
C LYS A 121 3.36 -20.00 16.12
N HIS A 122 2.45 -19.21 16.64
CA HIS A 122 2.52 -18.74 18.02
C HIS A 122 1.84 -19.70 18.98
N LEU A 123 2.50 -20.84 19.20
CA LEU A 123 2.14 -21.76 20.27
C LEU A 123 2.65 -21.25 21.63
N ASP A 124 3.74 -20.47 21.64
CA ASP A 124 4.22 -19.76 22.83
C ASP A 124 3.56 -18.38 22.92
N ASN A 125 2.61 -18.27 23.82
CA ASN A 125 1.73 -17.12 24.00
C ASN A 125 2.43 -15.84 24.51
N LYS A 126 3.71 -15.92 24.91
CA LYS A 126 4.43 -14.82 25.57
C LYS A 126 5.51 -14.17 24.71
N SER A 127 5.74 -14.65 23.48
CA SER A 127 6.78 -14.07 22.62
C SER A 127 6.46 -12.60 22.26
N SER A 128 7.50 -11.79 22.10
CA SER A 128 7.36 -10.41 21.63
C SER A 128 6.68 -10.34 20.25
N ASP A 129 6.94 -11.33 19.40
CA ASP A 129 6.35 -11.43 18.07
C ASP A 129 4.86 -11.73 18.14
N ALA A 130 4.41 -12.61 19.03
CA ALA A 130 2.99 -12.87 19.24
C ALA A 130 2.25 -11.62 19.72
N ARG A 131 2.83 -10.84 20.63
CA ARG A 131 2.25 -9.58 21.09
C ARG A 131 2.15 -8.55 19.97
N ARG A 132 3.20 -8.41 19.15
CA ARG A 132 3.21 -7.50 18.00
C ARG A 132 2.13 -7.88 16.98
N ASP A 133 2.03 -9.16 16.62
CA ASP A 133 1.03 -9.63 15.69
C ASP A 133 -0.40 -9.48 16.25
N LEU A 134 -0.59 -9.75 17.53
CA LEU A 134 -1.86 -9.58 18.22
C LEU A 134 -2.29 -8.09 18.24
N SER A 135 -1.36 -7.17 18.60
CA SER A 135 -1.66 -5.74 18.61
C SER A 135 -2.11 -5.22 17.24
N ARG A 136 -1.56 -5.79 16.17
CA ARG A 136 -1.90 -5.42 14.80
C ARG A 136 -3.32 -5.82 14.41
N VAL A 137 -3.74 -7.04 14.72
CA VAL A 137 -4.99 -7.59 14.18
C VAL A 137 -6.15 -7.70 15.18
N LEU A 138 -5.91 -7.44 16.45
CA LEU A 138 -6.94 -7.58 17.47
C LEU A 138 -8.18 -6.74 17.15
N ASN A 139 -8.01 -5.54 16.60
CA ASN A 139 -9.07 -4.64 16.16
C ASN A 139 -9.12 -4.44 14.63
N HIS A 140 -8.64 -5.41 13.85
CA HIS A 140 -8.79 -5.44 12.39
C HIS A 140 -9.49 -6.75 11.96
N PRO A 141 -10.83 -6.80 11.86
CA PRO A 141 -11.83 -5.75 12.08
C PRO A 141 -12.02 -5.34 13.56
N ASN A 142 -12.69 -4.21 13.75
CA ASN A 142 -12.89 -3.63 15.08
C ASN A 142 -13.65 -4.58 16.01
N ARG A 143 -13.04 -4.88 17.17
CA ARG A 143 -13.61 -5.72 18.23
C ARG A 143 -13.77 -4.98 19.56
N TYR A 144 -13.45 -3.67 19.55
CA TYR A 144 -13.54 -2.81 20.75
C TYR A 144 -12.68 -3.28 21.92
N LEU A 145 -11.57 -3.98 21.65
CA LEU A 145 -10.62 -4.48 22.63
C LEU A 145 -9.36 -3.59 22.66
N PHE A 146 -9.53 -2.36 23.16
CA PHE A 146 -8.48 -1.36 23.12
C PHE A 146 -7.63 -1.37 24.39
N GLY A 147 -6.31 -1.20 24.22
CA GLY A 147 -5.35 -1.04 25.28
C GLY A 147 -4.34 -2.18 25.35
N TYR A 148 -3.20 -1.85 25.94
CA TYR A 148 -2.05 -2.77 26.07
C TYR A 148 -2.38 -4.01 26.92
N ASP A 149 -3.28 -3.88 27.90
CA ASP A 149 -3.63 -4.97 28.81
C ASP A 149 -4.21 -6.20 28.10
N TYR A 150 -4.84 -6.01 26.93
CA TYR A 150 -5.36 -7.12 26.11
C TYR A 150 -4.25 -7.91 25.40
N ILE A 151 -3.09 -7.31 25.22
CA ILE A 151 -1.98 -7.90 24.46
C ILE A 151 -0.77 -8.27 25.30
N VAL A 152 -0.65 -7.73 26.51
CA VAL A 152 0.52 -7.91 27.39
C VAL A 152 0.84 -9.38 27.67
N HIS A 153 -0.17 -10.21 27.79
CA HIS A 153 -0.04 -11.65 28.04
C HIS A 153 0.01 -12.49 26.75
N GLY A 154 0.16 -11.84 25.58
CA GLY A 154 0.15 -12.50 24.28
C GLY A 154 -1.20 -13.14 23.95
N LEU A 155 -1.19 -14.23 23.20
CA LEU A 155 -2.40 -14.94 22.76
C LEU A 155 -2.98 -15.80 23.90
N ASN A 156 -3.48 -15.16 24.94
CA ASN A 156 -4.02 -15.82 26.13
C ASN A 156 -5.48 -15.44 26.36
N ARG A 157 -6.42 -16.32 25.92
CA ARG A 157 -7.86 -16.10 26.03
C ARG A 157 -8.33 -15.80 27.46
N ARG A 158 -7.80 -16.55 28.45
CA ARG A 158 -8.20 -16.39 29.86
C ARG A 158 -7.75 -15.04 30.41
N ALA A 159 -6.52 -14.63 30.11
CA ALA A 159 -6.00 -13.34 30.54
C ALA A 159 -6.76 -12.17 29.87
N MET A 160 -7.07 -12.28 28.57
CA MET A 160 -7.86 -11.27 27.87
C MET A 160 -9.27 -11.13 28.49
N LYS A 161 -9.94 -12.23 28.84
CA LYS A 161 -11.23 -12.16 29.53
C LYS A 161 -11.12 -11.55 30.94
N ALA A 162 -10.07 -11.89 31.68
CA ALA A 162 -9.81 -11.25 32.98
C ALA A 162 -9.65 -9.72 32.85
N THR A 163 -9.01 -9.26 31.78
CA THR A 163 -8.90 -7.82 31.46
C THR A 163 -10.28 -7.19 31.23
N VAL A 164 -11.19 -7.88 30.55
CA VAL A 164 -12.56 -7.39 30.35
C VAL A 164 -13.26 -7.18 31.70
N TYR A 165 -13.23 -8.18 32.58
CA TYR A 165 -13.84 -8.08 33.91
C TYR A 165 -13.24 -6.96 34.78
N ALA A 166 -11.95 -6.66 34.60
CA ALA A 166 -11.30 -5.58 35.33
C ALA A 166 -11.68 -4.18 34.81
N LYS A 167 -11.95 -4.04 33.49
CA LYS A 167 -12.17 -2.75 32.83
C LYS A 167 -13.65 -2.39 32.66
N GLU A 168 -14.48 -3.38 32.31
CA GLU A 168 -15.88 -3.13 31.97
C GLU A 168 -16.76 -3.40 33.17
N LYS A 169 -17.60 -2.40 33.50
CA LYS A 169 -18.56 -2.48 34.60
C LYS A 169 -19.99 -2.73 34.11
N GLU A 170 -20.27 -2.37 32.85
CA GLU A 170 -21.59 -2.51 32.26
C GLU A 170 -21.80 -3.92 31.71
N PRO A 171 -22.81 -4.68 32.13
CA PRO A 171 -23.02 -6.08 31.75
C PRO A 171 -23.07 -6.31 30.24
N TRP A 172 -23.67 -5.39 29.49
CA TRP A 172 -23.78 -5.54 28.04
C TRP A 172 -22.42 -5.35 27.32
N LYS A 173 -21.58 -4.42 27.80
CA LYS A 173 -20.21 -4.23 27.26
C LYS A 173 -19.32 -5.41 27.59
N LEU A 174 -19.44 -5.91 28.80
CA LEU A 174 -18.73 -7.10 29.25
C LEU A 174 -19.06 -8.30 28.36
N ASN A 175 -20.34 -8.62 28.18
CA ASN A 175 -20.79 -9.72 27.32
C ASN A 175 -20.32 -9.55 25.87
N ALA A 176 -20.41 -8.34 25.32
CA ALA A 176 -19.95 -8.05 23.96
C ALA A 176 -18.43 -8.25 23.80
N ALA A 177 -17.65 -7.75 24.74
CA ALA A 177 -16.18 -7.89 24.71
C ALA A 177 -15.74 -9.34 24.87
N GLU A 178 -16.34 -10.10 25.80
CA GLU A 178 -16.10 -11.53 25.94
C GLU A 178 -16.44 -12.30 24.67
N GLY A 179 -17.62 -12.03 24.09
CA GLY A 179 -18.04 -12.63 22.83
C GLY A 179 -17.06 -12.33 21.68
N ASN A 180 -16.54 -11.11 21.61
CA ASN A 180 -15.54 -10.73 20.61
C ASN A 180 -14.21 -11.45 20.80
N ILE A 181 -13.77 -11.68 22.03
CA ILE A 181 -12.59 -12.50 22.34
C ILE A 181 -12.82 -13.94 21.87
N ASP A 182 -13.98 -14.52 22.22
CA ASP A 182 -14.30 -15.89 21.85
C ASP A 182 -14.36 -16.10 20.34
N LEU A 183 -14.98 -15.17 19.62
CA LEU A 183 -15.01 -15.16 18.14
C LEU A 183 -13.62 -15.03 17.54
N PHE A 184 -12.74 -14.21 18.13
CA PHE A 184 -11.37 -14.08 17.68
C PHE A 184 -10.57 -15.38 17.82
N PHE A 185 -10.65 -16.05 18.96
CA PHE A 185 -9.99 -17.34 19.17
C PHE A 185 -10.58 -18.46 18.29
N MET A 186 -11.90 -18.47 18.11
CA MET A 186 -12.57 -19.38 17.16
C MET A 186 -12.10 -19.16 15.72
N LEU A 187 -11.94 -17.90 15.31
CA LEU A 187 -11.39 -17.56 14.00
C LEU A 187 -9.98 -18.11 13.84
N LEU A 188 -9.06 -17.85 14.81
CA LEU A 188 -7.69 -18.34 14.74
C LEU A 188 -7.63 -19.88 14.67
N LYS A 189 -8.48 -20.56 15.43
CA LYS A 189 -8.61 -22.03 15.35
C LYS A 189 -9.07 -22.49 13.97
N ASN A 190 -10.03 -21.78 13.37
CA ASN A 190 -10.53 -22.09 12.03
C ASN A 190 -9.49 -21.85 10.94
N LEU A 191 -8.64 -20.83 11.10
CA LEU A 191 -7.58 -20.47 10.14
C LEU A 191 -6.39 -21.44 10.18
N ARG A 192 -6.20 -22.15 11.28
CA ARG A 192 -5.03 -23.02 11.53
C ARG A 192 -4.93 -24.16 10.51
N GLY A 193 -3.75 -24.34 9.92
CA GLY A 193 -3.44 -25.43 9.00
C GLY A 193 -4.08 -25.32 7.62
N LYS A 194 -4.81 -24.25 7.33
CA LYS A 194 -5.44 -24.07 6.02
C LYS A 194 -4.44 -23.73 4.92
N LYS A 195 -4.72 -24.17 3.71
CA LYS A 195 -4.03 -23.71 2.51
C LYS A 195 -4.27 -22.21 2.29
N PRO A 196 -3.35 -21.47 1.62
CA PRO A 196 -3.45 -20.01 1.48
C PRO A 196 -4.80 -19.51 0.92
N SER A 197 -5.36 -20.19 -0.08
CA SER A 197 -6.67 -19.82 -0.66
C SER A 197 -7.82 -19.96 0.33
N ASP A 198 -7.85 -21.08 1.09
CA ASP A 198 -8.90 -21.36 2.06
C ASP A 198 -8.74 -20.51 3.32
N PHE A 199 -7.50 -20.19 3.68
CA PHE A 199 -7.17 -19.21 4.73
C PHE A 199 -7.77 -17.84 4.40
N LEU A 200 -7.50 -17.31 3.21
CA LEU A 200 -8.03 -16.01 2.78
C LEU A 200 -9.57 -16.02 2.73
N ARG A 201 -10.15 -17.07 2.15
CA ARG A 201 -11.62 -17.20 2.08
C ARG A 201 -12.25 -17.21 3.47
N SER A 202 -11.65 -17.94 4.42
CA SER A 202 -12.15 -18.00 5.79
C SER A 202 -11.96 -16.69 6.54
N LEU A 203 -10.83 -16.02 6.37
CA LEU A 203 -10.60 -14.72 6.97
C LEU A 203 -11.58 -13.67 6.43
N TYR A 204 -11.86 -13.67 5.14
CA TYR A 204 -12.79 -12.75 4.50
C TYR A 204 -14.24 -12.97 4.96
N SER A 205 -14.70 -14.23 5.02
CA SER A 205 -16.08 -14.54 5.37
C SER A 205 -16.29 -14.60 6.89
N ILE A 206 -15.66 -15.57 7.56
CA ILE A 206 -15.85 -15.80 9.01
C ILE A 206 -15.22 -14.68 9.83
N GLY A 207 -14.03 -14.21 9.42
CA GLY A 207 -13.32 -13.11 10.08
C GLY A 207 -13.91 -11.73 9.81
N LYS A 208 -14.89 -11.62 8.91
CA LYS A 208 -15.49 -10.33 8.47
C LYS A 208 -14.47 -9.32 7.94
N TYR A 209 -13.29 -9.80 7.54
CA TYR A 209 -12.19 -8.94 7.11
C TYR A 209 -12.51 -8.24 5.77
N LYS A 210 -13.28 -8.90 4.89
CA LYS A 210 -13.77 -8.27 3.65
C LYS A 210 -14.60 -7.02 3.94
N LYS A 211 -15.59 -7.14 4.82
CA LYS A 211 -16.43 -5.99 5.21
C LYS A 211 -15.59 -4.87 5.83
N TYR A 212 -14.63 -5.21 6.67
CA TYR A 212 -13.71 -4.22 7.25
C TYR A 212 -12.93 -3.45 6.17
N LEU A 213 -12.48 -4.11 5.10
CA LEU A 213 -11.80 -3.45 3.99
C LEU A 213 -12.74 -2.57 3.16
N GLU A 214 -13.98 -3.00 2.97
CA GLU A 214 -15.01 -2.22 2.29
C GLU A 214 -15.34 -0.95 3.10
N ASP A 215 -15.61 -1.09 4.39
CA ASP A 215 -15.87 0.05 5.30
C ASP A 215 -14.66 1.03 5.33
N TYR A 216 -13.43 0.51 5.30
CA TYR A 216 -12.22 1.35 5.22
C TYR A 216 -12.10 2.09 3.89
N ALA A 217 -12.43 1.44 2.77
CA ALA A 217 -12.40 2.07 1.45
C ALA A 217 -13.46 3.18 1.34
N ASP A 218 -14.66 2.94 1.85
CA ASP A 218 -15.74 3.92 1.86
C ASP A 218 -15.38 5.15 2.71
N PHE A 219 -14.79 4.94 3.87
CA PHE A 219 -14.28 6.05 4.71
C PHE A 219 -13.24 6.90 3.98
N ARG A 220 -12.33 6.28 3.24
CA ARG A 220 -11.29 6.97 2.45
C ARG A 220 -11.82 7.73 1.24
N ASN A 221 -12.93 7.30 0.67
CA ASN A 221 -13.58 7.98 -0.46
C ASN A 221 -14.48 9.15 0.00
N MET A 222 -14.76 9.23 1.29
CA MET A 222 -15.53 10.32 1.90
C MET A 222 -14.65 11.51 2.35
N GLU A 223 -13.33 11.37 2.32
CA GLU A 223 -12.35 12.44 2.50
C GLU A 223 -11.89 13.01 1.14
#